data_7264589df61181d4897548feed6106d8
#
_entry.id   7264589df61181d4897548feed6106d8
#
_cell.length_a   1.000
_cell.length_b   1.000
_cell.length_c   1.000
_cell.angle_alpha   90.00
_cell.angle_beta   90.00
_cell.angle_gamma   90.00
#
_symmetry.space_group_name_H-M   'P 1'
#
loop_
_entity.id
_entity.type
_entity.pdbx_description
1 polymer ?
#
loop_
_entity_poly.entity_id
_entity_poly.type
_entity_poly.pdbx_seq_one_letter_code
_entity_poly.pdbx_strand_id
1 'polypeptide(L)'
;MDLGPGRRWVPPRFVLRGVSDKNREGKRTARERMAAEREKQKTAEKRRRTLIVGASVVCVLGLAAVIGVVAANSGGDDESKASGPVVAPSGAQGKDGLAIPVGEENAKATLTVWEDFRCPACKAFEQTYSSTLNELTEAGKLKVEYHLVTLIDGGLGGSGSLNAANAAACAQDAGKFTAYHDVLFENQPMESDDAFSSDDKLFDLASKVDGLDTPEFRTCVEDGTHDSWVVKSNEAFQKGGFSGTPTVLFEGQNIYQDRSMTPEKLKQMVEEANRS
;
A
#
# COMPACT_ATOMS: atom_id res chain seq x y z
N MET A 1 -39.43 0.50 -98.60
CA MET A 1 -39.80 0.99 -97.28
C MET A 1 -38.57 0.95 -96.44
N ASP A 2 -38.04 2.12 -96.21
CA ASP A 2 -36.71 2.38 -95.70
C ASP A 2 -36.77 2.53 -94.14
N LEU A 3 -36.02 1.72 -93.45
CA LEU A 3 -35.94 1.82 -91.99
C LEU A 3 -34.61 2.44 -91.65
N GLY A 4 -34.67 3.71 -91.29
CA GLY A 4 -33.48 4.56 -90.89
C GLY A 4 -32.79 4.09 -89.55
N PRO A 5 -31.54 4.41 -89.37
CA PRO A 5 -30.69 3.83 -88.33
C PRO A 5 -30.96 4.34 -86.92
N GLY A 6 -30.94 3.42 -85.95
CA GLY A 6 -31.21 3.62 -84.56
C GLY A 6 -30.24 4.60 -83.86
N ARG A 7 -30.77 5.50 -83.10
CA ARG A 7 -30.05 6.38 -82.19
C ARG A 7 -29.54 5.62 -80.96
N ARG A 8 -28.26 5.59 -80.80
CA ARG A 8 -27.54 5.05 -79.65
C ARG A 8 -27.82 5.91 -78.43
N TRP A 9 -28.54 5.41 -77.45
CA TRP A 9 -28.75 6.07 -76.16
C TRP A 9 -27.49 6.14 -75.36
N VAL A 10 -27.02 7.35 -74.92
CA VAL A 10 -25.86 7.59 -74.08
C VAL A 10 -26.41 8.02 -72.71
N PRO A 11 -26.16 7.23 -71.62
CA PRO A 11 -26.61 7.65 -70.31
C PRO A 11 -25.83 8.84 -69.77
N PRO A 12 -26.42 9.75 -68.97
CA PRO A 12 -25.75 10.87 -68.39
C PRO A 12 -24.70 10.37 -67.38
N ARG A 13 -23.48 10.84 -67.56
CA ARG A 13 -22.40 10.65 -66.56
C ARG A 13 -22.73 11.48 -65.29
N PHE A 14 -23.23 10.80 -64.27
CA PHE A 14 -23.30 11.35 -62.91
C PHE A 14 -21.88 11.59 -62.42
N VAL A 15 -21.50 12.84 -62.28
CA VAL A 15 -20.23 13.27 -61.69
C VAL A 15 -20.36 13.18 -60.16
N LEU A 16 -19.99 12.00 -59.61
CA LEU A 16 -19.84 11.79 -58.14
C LEU A 16 -18.52 12.43 -57.62
N ARG A 17 -18.29 13.71 -57.86
CA ARG A 17 -17.03 14.37 -57.47
C ARG A 17 -17.09 15.13 -56.16
N GLY A 18 -18.21 15.15 -55.41
CA GLY A 18 -18.34 15.98 -54.19
C GLY A 18 -18.35 15.24 -52.86
N VAL A 19 -18.61 13.93 -52.85
CA VAL A 19 -18.82 13.17 -51.61
C VAL A 19 -17.50 12.48 -51.12
N SER A 20 -16.59 12.19 -52.04
CA SER A 20 -15.32 11.53 -51.71
C SER A 20 -14.33 12.45 -50.98
N ASP A 21 -14.30 13.75 -51.33
CA ASP A 21 -13.32 14.69 -50.78
C ASP A 21 -13.70 15.15 -49.36
N LYS A 22 -14.99 15.43 -49.09
CA LYS A 22 -15.46 15.71 -47.71
C LYS A 22 -15.26 14.54 -46.73
N ASN A 23 -15.41 13.31 -47.20
CA ASN A 23 -15.13 12.13 -46.37
C ASN A 23 -13.63 11.91 -46.12
N ARG A 24 -12.77 12.27 -47.05
CA ARG A 24 -11.32 12.22 -46.89
C ARG A 24 -10.83 13.30 -45.92
N GLU A 25 -11.38 14.51 -46.01
CA GLU A 25 -11.04 15.62 -45.12
C GLU A 25 -11.54 15.38 -43.69
N GLY A 26 -12.75 14.86 -43.49
CA GLY A 26 -13.27 14.46 -42.19
C GLY A 26 -12.45 13.33 -41.51
N LYS A 27 -11.99 12.36 -42.29
CA LYS A 27 -11.10 11.30 -41.77
C LYS A 27 -9.68 11.82 -41.45
N ARG A 28 -9.18 12.82 -42.16
CA ARG A 28 -7.89 13.45 -41.91
C ARG A 28 -7.91 14.28 -40.63
N THR A 29 -8.93 15.13 -40.45
CA THR A 29 -9.14 15.91 -39.23
C THR A 29 -9.40 15.05 -37.99
N ALA A 30 -10.11 13.93 -38.11
CA ALA A 30 -10.32 12.97 -37.02
C ALA A 30 -9.00 12.27 -36.62
N ARG A 31 -8.16 11.91 -37.58
CA ARG A 31 -6.83 11.31 -37.31
C ARG A 31 -5.88 12.31 -36.66
N GLU A 32 -5.90 13.56 -37.10
CA GLU A 32 -5.08 14.63 -36.52
C GLU A 32 -5.50 14.95 -35.08
N ARG A 33 -6.82 14.95 -34.78
CA ARG A 33 -7.33 15.12 -33.41
C ARG A 33 -6.91 13.95 -32.51
N MET A 34 -7.07 12.70 -32.95
CA MET A 34 -6.63 11.52 -32.20
C MET A 34 -5.10 11.47 -32.01
N ALA A 35 -4.32 11.94 -32.99
CA ALA A 35 -2.87 12.04 -32.83
C ALA A 35 -2.49 13.08 -31.78
N ALA A 36 -3.14 14.25 -31.79
CA ALA A 36 -2.91 15.31 -30.80
C ALA A 36 -3.34 14.90 -29.39
N GLU A 37 -4.41 14.12 -29.24
CA GLU A 37 -4.83 13.59 -27.94
C GLU A 37 -3.84 12.54 -27.42
N ARG A 38 -3.36 11.65 -28.26
CA ARG A 38 -2.32 10.68 -27.89
C ARG A 38 -1.00 11.35 -27.50
N GLU A 39 -0.65 12.43 -28.13
CA GLU A 39 0.55 13.20 -27.79
C GLU A 39 0.39 13.92 -26.45
N LYS A 40 -0.79 14.48 -26.16
CA LYS A 40 -1.12 15.05 -24.84
C LYS A 40 -1.11 13.99 -23.74
N GLN A 41 -1.66 12.81 -24.01
CA GLN A 41 -1.62 11.69 -23.05
C GLN A 41 -0.20 11.22 -22.77
N LYS A 42 0.64 11.06 -23.80
CA LYS A 42 2.06 10.70 -23.64
C LYS A 42 2.86 11.75 -22.88
N THR A 43 2.59 13.04 -23.10
CA THR A 43 3.25 14.12 -22.36
C THR A 43 2.78 14.21 -20.91
N ALA A 44 1.48 13.98 -20.66
CA ALA A 44 0.94 13.89 -19.30
C ALA A 44 1.51 12.67 -18.54
N GLU A 45 1.59 11.53 -19.22
CA GLU A 45 2.17 10.30 -18.64
C GLU A 45 3.68 10.43 -18.37
N LYS A 46 4.42 11.07 -19.27
CA LYS A 46 5.83 11.41 -19.04
C LYS A 46 5.99 12.36 -17.85
N ARG A 47 5.19 13.43 -17.77
CA ARG A 47 5.21 14.36 -16.61
C ARG A 47 4.87 13.65 -15.32
N ARG A 48 3.85 12.77 -15.31
CA ARG A 48 3.50 11.97 -14.14
C ARG A 48 4.64 11.04 -13.73
N ARG A 49 5.28 10.34 -14.69
CA ARG A 49 6.47 9.50 -14.41
C ARG A 49 7.66 10.34 -13.90
N THR A 50 7.90 11.52 -14.49
CA THR A 50 9.00 12.41 -14.03
C THR A 50 8.71 12.96 -12.64
N LEU A 51 7.44 13.26 -12.31
CA LEU A 51 7.05 13.70 -10.95
C LEU A 51 7.16 12.56 -9.94
N ILE A 52 6.76 11.33 -10.31
CA ILE A 52 6.89 10.15 -9.44
C ILE A 52 8.37 9.80 -9.21
N VAL A 53 9.19 9.80 -10.27
CA VAL A 53 10.64 9.53 -10.16
C VAL A 53 11.36 10.69 -9.48
N GLY A 54 10.97 11.93 -9.74
CA GLY A 54 11.52 13.12 -9.07
C GLY A 54 11.20 13.16 -7.57
N ALA A 55 9.99 12.81 -7.19
CA ALA A 55 9.60 12.70 -5.79
C ALA A 55 10.36 11.58 -5.07
N SER A 56 10.53 10.42 -5.71
CA SER A 56 11.30 9.31 -5.11
C SER A 56 12.80 9.62 -4.97
N VAL A 57 13.40 10.37 -5.90
CA VAL A 57 14.82 10.79 -5.82
C VAL A 57 15.02 11.88 -4.76
N VAL A 58 14.07 12.79 -4.58
CA VAL A 58 14.13 13.81 -3.52
C VAL A 58 13.97 13.17 -2.15
N CYS A 59 13.13 12.15 -1.99
CA CYS A 59 13.03 11.38 -0.74
C CYS A 59 14.34 10.64 -0.39
N VAL A 60 15.04 10.05 -1.38
CA VAL A 60 16.29 9.31 -1.13
C VAL A 60 17.47 10.25 -0.83
N LEU A 61 17.57 11.41 -1.47
CA LEU A 61 18.65 12.36 -1.24
C LEU A 61 18.37 13.29 -0.03
N GLY A 62 17.11 13.55 0.31
CA GLY A 62 16.71 14.29 1.51
C GLY A 62 17.00 13.51 2.80
N LEU A 63 16.84 12.19 2.80
CA LEU A 63 17.09 11.33 3.95
C LEU A 63 18.59 11.28 4.35
N ALA A 64 19.52 11.32 3.40
CA ALA A 64 20.94 11.31 3.70
C ALA A 64 21.45 12.62 4.39
N ALA A 65 20.75 13.74 4.18
CA ALA A 65 21.12 15.03 4.80
C ALA A 65 20.46 15.24 6.18
N VAL A 66 19.35 14.56 6.48
CA VAL A 66 18.58 14.73 7.72
C VAL A 66 19.16 13.90 8.88
N ILE A 67 19.84 12.78 8.61
CA ILE A 67 20.44 11.94 9.66
C ILE A 67 21.51 12.68 10.49
N GLY A 68 22.09 13.74 9.95
CA GLY A 68 23.12 14.54 10.66
C GLY A 68 22.58 15.67 11.54
N VAL A 69 21.31 16.07 11.39
CA VAL A 69 20.76 17.28 12.07
C VAL A 69 19.73 16.92 13.15
N VAL A 70 19.06 15.77 13.05
CA VAL A 70 18.02 15.35 14.02
C VAL A 70 18.60 14.97 15.39
N ALA A 71 19.88 14.62 15.47
CA ALA A 71 20.54 14.35 16.76
C ALA A 71 20.74 15.59 17.65
N ALA A 72 20.43 16.81 17.17
CA ALA A 72 20.72 18.04 17.88
C ALA A 72 19.50 18.90 18.28
N ASN A 73 18.27 18.56 17.85
CA ASN A 73 17.13 19.47 18.04
C ASN A 73 15.77 18.81 18.33
N SER A 74 15.73 17.61 18.93
CA SER A 74 14.48 16.98 19.39
C SER A 74 14.28 17.31 20.88
N GLY A 75 13.79 18.50 21.13
CA GLY A 75 13.18 18.88 22.40
C GLY A 75 11.68 19.04 22.19
N GLY A 76 10.94 17.98 22.31
CA GLY A 76 9.48 17.96 22.32
C GLY A 76 9.00 16.89 23.30
N ASP A 77 8.04 17.22 24.13
CA ASP A 77 7.62 16.51 25.33
C ASP A 77 7.03 15.09 25.15
N ASP A 78 7.09 14.51 23.94
CA ASP A 78 6.57 13.16 23.62
C ASP A 78 7.60 12.01 23.83
N GLU A 79 8.87 12.32 24.10
CA GLU A 79 9.89 11.28 24.38
C GLU A 79 9.66 10.52 25.69
N SER A 80 8.84 11.01 26.59
CA SER A 80 8.69 10.43 27.94
C SER A 80 7.84 9.13 27.97
N LYS A 81 6.94 8.89 27.03
CA LYS A 81 6.13 7.66 26.99
C LYS A 81 6.89 6.49 26.33
N ALA A 82 7.66 6.75 25.30
CA ALA A 82 8.40 5.71 24.55
C ALA A 82 9.70 5.23 25.24
N SER A 83 10.13 5.85 26.34
CA SER A 83 11.38 5.51 27.06
C SER A 83 11.20 4.51 28.21
N GLY A 84 10.00 3.96 28.39
CA GLY A 84 9.66 2.95 29.41
C GLY A 84 10.22 1.55 29.12
N PRO A 85 9.97 0.59 30.04
CA PRO A 85 10.25 -0.83 29.73
C PRO A 85 9.46 -1.27 28.50
N VAL A 86 10.10 -2.09 27.66
CA VAL A 86 9.45 -2.62 26.47
C VAL A 86 8.33 -3.58 26.85
N VAL A 87 7.08 -3.22 26.52
CA VAL A 87 5.89 -4.04 26.78
C VAL A 87 5.42 -4.58 25.43
N ALA A 88 5.72 -5.83 25.15
CA ALA A 88 5.26 -6.51 23.93
C ALA A 88 3.79 -6.95 24.06
N PRO A 89 3.00 -6.93 22.99
CA PRO A 89 1.64 -7.46 22.99
C PRO A 89 1.64 -8.98 23.21
N SER A 90 0.49 -9.48 23.65
CA SER A 90 0.28 -10.90 23.94
C SER A 90 0.62 -11.78 22.73
N GLY A 91 1.43 -12.81 22.96
CA GLY A 91 1.83 -13.75 21.91
C GLY A 91 2.81 -13.17 20.87
N ALA A 92 3.43 -12.01 21.13
CA ALA A 92 4.46 -11.46 20.24
C ALA A 92 5.57 -12.48 19.99
N GLN A 93 5.98 -12.64 18.74
CA GLN A 93 6.94 -13.62 18.24
C GLN A 93 8.02 -12.99 17.35
N GLY A 94 8.69 -13.79 16.57
CA GLY A 94 9.75 -13.35 15.68
C GLY A 94 11.03 -12.98 16.42
N LYS A 95 11.96 -12.36 15.69
CA LYS A 95 13.22 -11.94 16.27
C LYS A 95 12.98 -10.87 17.34
N ASP A 96 13.50 -11.12 18.53
CA ASP A 96 13.41 -10.21 19.69
C ASP A 96 11.95 -9.95 20.18
N GLY A 97 10.98 -10.78 19.79
CA GLY A 97 9.55 -10.60 20.14
C GLY A 97 8.91 -9.37 19.49
N LEU A 98 9.37 -9.00 18.30
CA LEU A 98 8.95 -7.75 17.63
C LEU A 98 7.91 -7.96 16.51
N ALA A 99 7.31 -9.13 16.43
CA ALA A 99 6.26 -9.42 15.46
C ALA A 99 4.95 -9.84 16.12
N ILE A 100 3.84 -9.43 15.55
CA ILE A 100 2.51 -9.99 15.83
C ILE A 100 2.29 -11.15 14.86
N PRO A 101 2.15 -12.40 15.34
CA PRO A 101 1.92 -13.55 14.49
C PRO A 101 0.44 -13.68 14.12
N VAL A 102 0.16 -14.02 12.86
CA VAL A 102 -1.17 -14.41 12.36
C VAL A 102 -1.05 -15.76 11.66
N GLY A 103 -1.91 -16.69 11.99
CA GLY A 103 -1.87 -18.09 11.52
C GLY A 103 -1.31 -19.04 12.55
N GLU A 104 -1.16 -20.31 12.14
CA GLU A 104 -0.68 -21.38 13.01
C GLU A 104 0.83 -21.27 13.27
N GLU A 105 1.27 -21.46 14.52
CA GLU A 105 2.68 -21.36 14.91
C GLU A 105 3.57 -22.36 14.15
N ASN A 106 3.03 -23.53 13.85
CA ASN A 106 3.72 -24.63 13.16
C ASN A 106 3.50 -24.62 11.64
N ALA A 107 2.95 -23.55 11.07
CA ALA A 107 2.86 -23.40 9.61
C ALA A 107 4.24 -23.49 8.98
N LYS A 108 4.38 -24.27 7.89
CA LYS A 108 5.67 -24.52 7.24
C LYS A 108 6.22 -23.33 6.47
N ALA A 109 5.37 -22.37 6.08
CA ALA A 109 5.77 -21.17 5.39
C ALA A 109 5.61 -19.94 6.28
N THR A 110 6.58 -19.01 6.20
CA THR A 110 6.54 -17.75 6.95
C THR A 110 6.65 -16.56 5.99
N LEU A 111 5.73 -15.61 6.13
CA LEU A 111 5.79 -14.31 5.50
C LEU A 111 6.05 -13.25 6.57
N THR A 112 7.11 -12.47 6.43
CA THR A 112 7.38 -11.33 7.31
C THR A 112 6.99 -10.04 6.60
N VAL A 113 6.14 -9.25 7.25
CA VAL A 113 5.65 -7.97 6.72
C VAL A 113 6.04 -6.83 7.67
N TRP A 114 6.83 -5.89 7.16
CA TRP A 114 7.13 -4.63 7.84
C TRP A 114 6.26 -3.55 7.26
N GLU A 115 5.44 -2.92 8.07
CA GLU A 115 4.42 -1.98 7.60
C GLU A 115 4.19 -0.80 8.53
N ASP A 116 3.61 0.27 7.96
CA ASP A 116 3.22 1.48 8.66
C ASP A 116 1.76 1.82 8.27
N PHE A 117 0.91 2.02 9.24
CA PHE A 117 -0.52 2.27 9.02
C PHE A 117 -0.81 3.58 8.27
N ARG A 118 0.14 4.50 8.18
CA ARG A 118 0.03 5.73 7.36
C ARG A 118 0.59 5.56 5.94
N CYS A 119 1.31 4.48 5.64
CA CYS A 119 1.96 4.27 4.35
C CYS A 119 0.96 3.85 3.26
N PRO A 120 0.77 4.63 2.17
CA PRO A 120 -0.17 4.27 1.10
C PRO A 120 0.22 3.00 0.34
N ALA A 121 1.51 2.67 0.27
CA ALA A 121 1.98 1.46 -0.36
C ALA A 121 1.64 0.21 0.48
N CYS A 122 1.63 0.33 1.83
CA CYS A 122 1.15 -0.73 2.73
C CYS A 122 -0.35 -0.98 2.51
N LYS A 123 -1.16 0.08 2.46
CA LYS A 123 -2.59 -0.06 2.10
C LYS A 123 -2.79 -0.78 0.77
N ALA A 124 -2.02 -0.43 -0.26
CA ALA A 124 -2.12 -1.06 -1.57
C ALA A 124 -1.73 -2.56 -1.52
N PHE A 125 -0.74 -2.90 -0.69
CA PHE A 125 -0.35 -4.28 -0.44
C PHE A 125 -1.50 -5.04 0.24
N GLU A 126 -2.04 -4.54 1.34
CA GLU A 126 -3.12 -5.17 2.08
C GLU A 126 -4.38 -5.33 1.22
N GLN A 127 -4.79 -4.31 0.46
CA GLN A 127 -5.90 -4.42 -0.49
C GLN A 127 -5.71 -5.48 -1.56
N THR A 128 -4.46 -5.81 -1.90
CA THR A 128 -4.15 -6.77 -2.95
C THR A 128 -4.04 -8.20 -2.39
N TYR A 129 -3.45 -8.35 -1.21
CA TYR A 129 -3.01 -9.65 -0.71
C TYR A 129 -3.82 -10.17 0.49
N SER A 130 -4.52 -9.32 1.27
CA SER A 130 -5.17 -9.72 2.52
C SER A 130 -6.09 -10.94 2.37
N SER A 131 -6.90 -11.00 1.32
CA SER A 131 -7.77 -12.17 1.07
C SER A 131 -6.97 -13.48 0.90
N THR A 132 -5.83 -13.42 0.21
CA THR A 132 -4.96 -14.59 0.02
C THR A 132 -4.22 -14.94 1.31
N LEU A 133 -3.75 -13.94 2.05
CA LEU A 133 -3.09 -14.16 3.35
C LEU A 133 -4.06 -14.80 4.33
N ASN A 134 -5.28 -14.29 4.44
CA ASN A 134 -6.32 -14.85 5.31
C ASN A 134 -6.64 -16.31 4.93
N GLU A 135 -6.86 -16.59 3.64
CA GLU A 135 -7.08 -17.98 3.17
C GLU A 135 -5.96 -18.93 3.58
N LEU A 136 -4.71 -18.49 3.43
CA LEU A 136 -3.54 -19.35 3.70
C LEU A 136 -3.26 -19.52 5.19
N THR A 137 -3.49 -18.49 6.00
CA THR A 137 -3.33 -18.55 7.47
C THR A 137 -4.44 -19.37 8.12
N GLU A 138 -5.69 -19.20 7.69
CA GLU A 138 -6.82 -20.02 8.14
C GLU A 138 -6.67 -21.50 7.76
N ALA A 139 -6.04 -21.77 6.61
CA ALA A 139 -5.72 -23.14 6.21
C ALA A 139 -4.51 -23.75 6.94
N GLY A 140 -3.86 -23.02 7.87
CA GLY A 140 -2.66 -23.46 8.60
C GLY A 140 -1.42 -23.64 7.73
N LYS A 141 -1.40 -23.07 6.51
CA LYS A 141 -0.30 -23.22 5.54
C LYS A 141 0.73 -22.12 5.62
N LEU A 142 0.35 -20.95 6.14
CA LEU A 142 1.17 -19.75 6.22
C LEU A 142 1.07 -19.15 7.62
N LYS A 143 2.20 -18.74 8.17
CA LYS A 143 2.30 -17.81 9.29
C LYS A 143 2.73 -16.45 8.74
N VAL A 144 2.02 -15.39 9.09
CA VAL A 144 2.43 -14.02 8.81
C VAL A 144 2.96 -13.38 10.09
N GLU A 145 4.14 -12.78 10.02
CA GLU A 145 4.77 -12.03 11.10
C GLU A 145 4.70 -10.54 10.76
N TYR A 146 3.77 -9.80 11.38
CA TYR A 146 3.60 -8.37 11.19
C TYR A 146 4.51 -7.58 12.13
N HIS A 147 5.39 -6.77 11.56
CA HIS A 147 6.24 -5.82 12.27
C HIS A 147 5.73 -4.40 12.02
N LEU A 148 5.26 -3.75 13.06
CA LEU A 148 4.71 -2.39 12.97
C LEU A 148 5.81 -1.36 13.14
N VAL A 149 5.87 -0.37 12.23
CA VAL A 149 6.90 0.68 12.22
C VAL A 149 6.29 2.08 12.07
N THR A 150 7.11 3.11 12.28
CA THR A 150 6.70 4.53 12.32
C THR A 150 7.47 5.36 11.30
N LEU A 151 7.64 4.83 10.08
CA LEU A 151 8.44 5.46 9.04
C LEU A 151 7.86 6.80 8.60
N ILE A 152 6.54 6.88 8.48
CA ILE A 152 5.83 8.09 8.03
C ILE A 152 5.90 9.19 9.08
N ASP A 153 5.75 8.88 10.38
CA ASP A 153 5.93 9.85 11.46
C ASP A 153 7.35 10.44 11.42
N GLY A 154 8.36 9.60 11.19
CA GLY A 154 9.75 10.08 11.07
C GLY A 154 10.00 10.96 9.85
N GLY A 155 9.26 10.74 8.74
CA GLY A 155 9.43 11.47 7.48
C GLY A 155 8.58 12.74 7.36
N LEU A 156 7.33 12.69 7.79
CA LEU A 156 6.36 13.78 7.64
C LEU A 156 6.00 14.45 8.97
N GLY A 157 6.46 13.89 10.09
CA GLY A 157 6.05 14.31 11.44
C GLY A 157 4.68 13.76 11.82
N GLY A 158 4.28 14.07 13.07
CA GLY A 158 3.06 13.55 13.68
C GLY A 158 3.34 12.32 14.54
N SER A 159 2.26 11.67 15.02
CA SER A 159 2.30 10.48 15.87
C SER A 159 1.33 9.39 15.43
N GLY A 160 0.68 9.58 14.29
CA GLY A 160 -0.38 8.67 13.84
C GLY A 160 0.10 7.26 13.51
N SER A 161 1.34 7.08 13.03
CA SER A 161 1.91 5.75 12.82
C SER A 161 2.13 5.04 14.16
N LEU A 162 2.69 5.74 15.15
CA LEU A 162 2.93 5.22 16.49
C LEU A 162 1.60 4.86 17.17
N ASN A 163 0.64 5.78 17.19
CA ASN A 163 -0.63 5.60 17.87
C ASN A 163 -1.45 4.45 17.24
N ALA A 164 -1.49 4.37 15.89
CA ALA A 164 -2.17 3.26 15.21
C ALA A 164 -1.48 1.91 15.46
N ALA A 165 -0.14 1.88 15.49
CA ALA A 165 0.63 0.66 15.79
C ALA A 165 0.43 0.22 17.25
N ASN A 166 0.42 1.15 18.22
CA ASN A 166 0.07 0.87 19.62
C ASN A 166 -1.35 0.31 19.73
N ALA A 167 -2.33 0.97 19.07
CA ALA A 167 -3.72 0.50 19.10
C ALA A 167 -3.88 -0.90 18.47
N ALA A 168 -3.15 -1.20 17.40
CA ALA A 168 -3.14 -2.53 16.80
C ALA A 168 -2.51 -3.58 17.74
N ALA A 169 -1.47 -3.21 18.50
CA ALA A 169 -0.87 -4.06 19.52
C ALA A 169 -1.85 -4.28 20.70
N CYS A 170 -2.61 -3.26 21.12
CA CYS A 170 -3.70 -3.41 22.11
C CYS A 170 -4.82 -4.32 21.59
N ALA A 171 -5.13 -4.26 20.29
CA ALA A 171 -6.09 -5.19 19.66
C ALA A 171 -5.56 -6.63 19.64
N GLN A 172 -4.25 -6.83 19.57
CA GLN A 172 -3.61 -8.15 19.72
C GLN A 172 -3.85 -8.71 21.12
N ASP A 173 -3.72 -7.90 22.17
CA ASP A 173 -4.01 -8.31 23.54
C ASP A 173 -5.47 -8.76 23.71
N ALA A 174 -6.39 -8.13 22.98
CA ALA A 174 -7.80 -8.52 22.93
C ALA A 174 -8.09 -9.69 21.95
N GLY A 175 -7.07 -10.25 21.28
CA GLY A 175 -7.25 -11.29 20.26
C GLY A 175 -8.00 -10.82 19.00
N LYS A 176 -7.91 -9.53 18.68
CA LYS A 176 -8.64 -8.87 17.58
C LYS A 176 -7.71 -8.19 16.57
N PHE A 177 -6.42 -8.51 16.58
CA PHE A 177 -5.44 -7.84 15.72
C PHE A 177 -5.86 -7.83 14.25
N THR A 178 -6.08 -9.00 13.64
CA THR A 178 -6.37 -9.10 12.20
C THR A 178 -7.57 -8.24 11.79
N ALA A 179 -8.66 -8.32 12.53
CA ALA A 179 -9.88 -7.56 12.22
C ALA A 179 -9.65 -6.04 12.36
N TYR A 180 -8.90 -5.61 13.37
CA TYR A 180 -8.62 -4.19 13.58
C TYR A 180 -7.57 -3.65 12.60
N HIS A 181 -6.57 -4.45 12.27
CA HIS A 181 -5.58 -4.17 11.24
C HIS A 181 -6.24 -3.89 9.88
N ASP A 182 -7.17 -4.74 9.46
CA ASP A 182 -7.94 -4.56 8.23
C ASP A 182 -8.73 -3.24 8.27
N VAL A 183 -9.44 -2.97 9.39
CA VAL A 183 -10.20 -1.73 9.58
C VAL A 183 -9.31 -0.50 9.52
N LEU A 184 -8.10 -0.52 10.08
CA LEU A 184 -7.14 0.59 10.02
C LEU A 184 -6.73 0.87 8.58
N PHE A 185 -6.33 -0.14 7.80
CA PHE A 185 -5.95 0.04 6.39
C PHE A 185 -7.11 0.42 5.49
N GLU A 186 -8.31 -0.12 5.68
CA GLU A 186 -9.50 0.28 4.94
C GLU A 186 -9.80 1.77 5.11
N ASN A 187 -9.66 2.28 6.34
CA ASN A 187 -9.96 3.65 6.72
C ASN A 187 -8.71 4.53 6.81
N GLN A 188 -7.59 4.10 6.23
CA GLN A 188 -6.34 4.85 6.22
C GLN A 188 -6.55 6.25 5.62
N PRO A 189 -6.19 7.33 6.36
CA PRO A 189 -6.26 8.70 5.86
C PRO A 189 -5.24 8.94 4.72
N MET A 190 -5.26 10.13 4.13
CA MET A 190 -4.17 10.55 3.25
C MET A 190 -2.87 10.62 4.06
N GLU A 191 -1.75 10.27 3.46
CA GLU A 191 -0.43 10.21 4.12
C GLU A 191 -0.04 11.50 4.86
N SER A 192 -0.45 12.66 4.32
CA SER A 192 -0.23 13.98 4.92
C SER A 192 -1.23 14.34 6.02
N ASP A 193 -2.28 13.54 6.20
CA ASP A 193 -3.29 13.73 7.25
C ASP A 193 -2.98 12.80 8.42
N ASP A 194 -2.61 13.41 9.55
CA ASP A 194 -2.23 12.68 10.76
C ASP A 194 -3.45 12.27 11.61
N ALA A 195 -4.55 11.88 10.97
CA ALA A 195 -5.81 11.59 11.67
C ALA A 195 -5.71 10.44 12.68
N PHE A 196 -4.77 9.52 12.52
CA PHE A 196 -4.50 8.46 13.50
C PHE A 196 -3.76 8.94 14.77
N SER A 197 -3.35 10.20 14.83
CA SER A 197 -2.87 10.80 16.09
C SER A 197 -3.97 11.03 17.12
N SER A 198 -5.25 10.89 16.73
CA SER A 198 -6.42 11.04 17.60
C SER A 198 -6.90 9.68 18.11
N ASP A 199 -6.90 9.51 19.43
CA ASP A 199 -7.47 8.33 20.10
C ASP A 199 -8.95 8.15 19.77
N ASP A 200 -9.73 9.24 19.72
CA ASP A 200 -11.15 9.18 19.32
C ASP A 200 -11.32 8.55 17.94
N LYS A 201 -10.43 8.87 16.99
CA LYS A 201 -10.45 8.25 15.66
C LYS A 201 -10.17 6.75 15.74
N LEU A 202 -9.21 6.34 16.56
CA LEU A 202 -8.84 4.94 16.74
C LEU A 202 -9.99 4.17 17.43
N PHE A 203 -10.68 4.77 18.39
CA PHE A 203 -11.85 4.19 19.05
C PHE A 203 -13.05 4.07 18.11
N ASP A 204 -13.31 5.09 17.28
CA ASP A 204 -14.34 5.00 16.23
C ASP A 204 -14.10 3.82 15.28
N LEU A 205 -12.84 3.53 14.99
CA LEU A 205 -12.46 2.39 14.16
C LEU A 205 -12.56 1.06 14.94
N ALA A 206 -12.19 1.04 16.21
CA ALA A 206 -12.32 -0.12 17.08
C ALA A 206 -13.80 -0.54 17.26
N SER A 207 -14.71 0.43 17.29
CA SER A 207 -16.16 0.15 17.36
C SER A 207 -16.72 -0.64 16.18
N LYS A 208 -15.98 -0.69 15.06
CA LYS A 208 -16.33 -1.50 13.88
C LYS A 208 -15.92 -2.97 14.01
N VAL A 209 -15.13 -3.29 15.02
CA VAL A 209 -14.68 -4.66 15.34
C VAL A 209 -15.46 -5.17 16.52
N ASP A 210 -16.21 -6.24 16.33
CA ASP A 210 -17.07 -6.80 17.38
C ASP A 210 -16.27 -7.15 18.64
N GLY A 211 -16.69 -6.54 19.77
CA GLY A 211 -16.11 -6.76 21.09
C GLY A 211 -14.71 -6.20 21.31
N LEU A 212 -14.20 -5.28 20.44
CA LEU A 212 -12.88 -4.66 20.64
C LEU A 212 -12.96 -3.36 21.46
N ASP A 213 -13.94 -2.50 21.22
CA ASP A 213 -14.06 -1.20 21.89
C ASP A 213 -14.53 -1.39 23.36
N THR A 214 -13.59 -1.79 24.20
CA THR A 214 -13.79 -2.03 25.65
C THR A 214 -13.00 -1.00 26.47
N PRO A 215 -13.35 -0.81 27.76
CA PRO A 215 -12.55 0.05 28.65
C PRO A 215 -11.07 -0.35 28.72
N GLU A 216 -10.76 -1.65 28.69
CA GLU A 216 -9.39 -2.17 28.74
C GLU A 216 -8.62 -1.80 27.47
N PHE A 217 -9.23 -1.94 26.28
CA PHE A 217 -8.64 -1.53 25.02
C PHE A 217 -8.38 -0.01 25.01
N ARG A 218 -9.37 0.80 25.43
CA ARG A 218 -9.23 2.25 25.48
C ARG A 218 -8.09 2.67 26.42
N THR A 219 -8.01 2.11 27.62
CA THR A 219 -6.91 2.37 28.57
C THR A 219 -5.56 1.99 27.97
N CYS A 220 -5.46 0.84 27.31
CA CYS A 220 -4.22 0.41 26.64
C CYS A 220 -3.77 1.41 25.58
N VAL A 221 -4.70 1.96 24.77
CA VAL A 221 -4.40 2.94 23.73
C VAL A 221 -4.00 4.28 24.35
N GLU A 222 -4.79 4.82 25.29
CA GLU A 222 -4.56 6.11 25.95
C GLU A 222 -3.24 6.14 26.72
N ASP A 223 -2.88 5.03 27.36
CA ASP A 223 -1.62 4.90 28.11
C ASP A 223 -0.38 4.70 27.20
N GLY A 224 -0.56 4.43 25.91
CA GLY A 224 0.53 4.10 25.01
C GLY A 224 1.28 2.83 25.44
N THR A 225 0.53 1.81 25.90
CA THR A 225 1.09 0.63 26.57
C THR A 225 2.20 -0.05 25.75
N HIS A 226 2.05 -0.09 24.44
CA HIS A 226 3.01 -0.75 23.53
C HIS A 226 3.91 0.23 22.76
N ASP A 227 3.88 1.55 23.06
CA ASP A 227 4.70 2.55 22.34
C ASP A 227 6.18 2.18 22.30
N SER A 228 6.74 1.78 23.45
CA SER A 228 8.15 1.37 23.54
C SER A 228 8.46 0.12 22.70
N TRP A 229 7.51 -0.80 22.55
CA TRP A 229 7.63 -1.96 21.69
C TRP A 229 7.61 -1.59 20.20
N VAL A 230 6.71 -0.69 19.79
CA VAL A 230 6.64 -0.15 18.42
C VAL A 230 7.94 0.60 18.09
N VAL A 231 8.46 1.42 19.01
CA VAL A 231 9.75 2.09 18.82
C VAL A 231 10.87 1.08 18.59
N LYS A 232 10.92 -0.01 19.37
CA LYS A 232 11.89 -1.09 19.16
C LYS A 232 11.74 -1.80 17.83
N SER A 233 10.51 -2.03 17.37
CA SER A 233 10.24 -2.57 16.04
C SER A 233 10.78 -1.63 14.95
N ASN A 234 10.51 -0.33 15.06
CA ASN A 234 11.04 0.67 14.13
C ASN A 234 12.57 0.75 14.13
N GLU A 235 13.23 0.65 15.30
CA GLU A 235 14.69 0.57 15.39
C GLU A 235 15.23 -0.70 14.68
N ALA A 236 14.56 -1.85 14.86
CA ALA A 236 14.94 -3.09 14.21
C ALA A 236 14.80 -3.01 12.68
N PHE A 237 13.76 -2.35 12.19
CA PHE A 237 13.58 -2.05 10.77
C PHE A 237 14.75 -1.24 10.20
N GLN A 238 15.13 -0.16 10.88
CA GLN A 238 16.25 0.69 10.46
C GLN A 238 17.58 -0.09 10.46
N LYS A 239 17.83 -0.88 11.50
CA LYS A 239 19.02 -1.74 11.61
C LYS A 239 19.04 -2.87 10.57
N GLY A 240 17.86 -3.31 10.11
CA GLY A 240 17.69 -4.31 9.05
C GLY A 240 18.11 -3.83 7.66
N GLY A 241 18.38 -2.53 7.48
CA GLY A 241 18.79 -1.94 6.21
C GLY A 241 17.67 -1.89 5.17
N PHE A 242 16.43 -1.93 5.60
CA PHE A 242 15.26 -1.82 4.72
C PHE A 242 15.06 -0.37 4.27
N SER A 243 14.64 -0.17 3.03
CA SER A 243 14.56 1.14 2.40
C SER A 243 13.16 1.78 2.44
N GLY A 244 12.15 1.06 2.88
CA GLY A 244 10.77 1.56 2.90
C GLY A 244 9.75 0.47 3.22
N THR A 245 8.52 0.90 3.42
CA THR A 245 7.37 0.04 3.70
C THR A 245 6.39 0.00 2.51
N PRO A 246 5.70 -1.12 2.28
CA PRO A 246 5.94 -2.38 2.98
C PRO A 246 7.27 -3.03 2.56
N THR A 247 7.94 -3.69 3.49
CA THR A 247 8.98 -4.68 3.17
C THR A 247 8.39 -6.05 3.44
N VAL A 248 8.34 -6.90 2.42
CA VAL A 248 7.70 -8.23 2.49
C VAL A 248 8.73 -9.30 2.18
N LEU A 249 8.97 -10.17 3.16
CA LEU A 249 9.95 -11.24 3.04
C LEU A 249 9.23 -12.60 3.11
N PHE A 250 9.38 -13.42 2.08
CA PHE A 250 8.98 -14.82 2.11
C PHE A 250 10.20 -15.68 2.40
N GLU A 251 10.18 -16.46 3.47
CA GLU A 251 11.34 -17.23 3.94
C GLU A 251 12.63 -16.39 4.00
N GLY A 252 12.51 -15.11 4.44
CA GLY A 252 13.61 -14.16 4.53
C GLY A 252 14.05 -13.51 3.22
N GLN A 253 13.48 -13.86 2.08
CA GLN A 253 13.77 -13.23 0.79
C GLN A 253 12.76 -12.15 0.45
N ASN A 254 13.24 -10.94 0.13
CA ASN A 254 12.35 -9.82 -0.24
C ASN A 254 11.64 -10.10 -1.57
N ILE A 255 10.32 -10.22 -1.50
CA ILE A 255 9.46 -10.49 -2.65
C ILE A 255 8.67 -9.25 -3.12
N TYR A 256 8.61 -8.18 -2.33
CA TYR A 256 7.81 -7.01 -2.66
C TYR A 256 8.33 -6.27 -3.91
N GLN A 257 9.63 -6.33 -4.18
CA GLN A 257 10.23 -5.69 -5.34
C GLN A 257 10.09 -6.48 -6.64
N ASP A 258 9.67 -7.75 -6.57
CA ASP A 258 9.40 -8.58 -7.75
C ASP A 258 8.07 -8.16 -8.42
N ARG A 259 8.18 -7.45 -9.53
CA ARG A 259 7.00 -6.97 -10.29
C ARG A 259 6.12 -8.09 -10.85
N SER A 260 6.60 -9.33 -10.85
CA SER A 260 5.84 -10.51 -11.25
C SER A 260 5.08 -11.15 -10.09
N MET A 261 5.25 -10.62 -8.86
CA MET A 261 4.56 -11.14 -7.69
C MET A 261 3.07 -10.82 -7.77
N THR A 262 2.24 -11.84 -7.65
CA THR A 262 0.78 -11.75 -7.59
C THR A 262 0.28 -12.61 -6.43
N PRO A 263 -0.97 -12.42 -5.96
CA PRO A 263 -1.57 -13.31 -4.96
C PRO A 263 -1.49 -14.78 -5.34
N GLU A 264 -1.73 -15.13 -6.60
CA GLU A 264 -1.67 -16.51 -7.10
C GLU A 264 -0.24 -17.06 -7.04
N LYS A 265 0.77 -16.24 -7.35
CA LYS A 265 2.17 -16.64 -7.26
C LYS A 265 2.59 -16.86 -5.81
N LEU A 266 2.16 -15.98 -4.90
CA LEU A 266 2.40 -16.18 -3.46
C LEU A 266 1.79 -17.48 -2.98
N LYS A 267 0.53 -17.76 -3.38
CA LYS A 267 -0.15 -19.03 -3.05
C LYS A 267 0.63 -20.25 -3.54
N GLN A 268 1.15 -20.21 -4.77
CA GLN A 268 2.00 -21.28 -5.31
C GLN A 268 3.27 -21.49 -4.48
N MET A 269 3.96 -20.41 -4.10
CA MET A 269 5.17 -20.46 -3.26
C MET A 269 4.87 -21.10 -1.89
N VAL A 270 3.76 -20.70 -1.25
CA VAL A 270 3.33 -21.29 0.01
C VAL A 270 2.98 -22.77 -0.15
N GLU A 271 2.31 -23.15 -1.23
CA GLU A 271 2.00 -24.57 -1.50
C GLU A 271 3.26 -25.40 -1.78
N GLU A 272 4.27 -24.82 -2.41
CA GLU A 272 5.57 -25.48 -2.61
C GLU A 272 6.31 -25.70 -1.29
N ALA A 273 6.36 -24.69 -0.42
CA ALA A 273 6.97 -24.79 0.91
C ALA A 273 6.25 -25.85 1.79
N ASN A 274 4.95 -26.01 1.64
CA ASN A 274 4.18 -27.01 2.38
C ASN A 274 4.36 -28.45 1.86
N ARG A 275 4.87 -28.64 0.64
CA ARG A 275 5.16 -29.98 0.06
C ARG A 275 6.52 -30.53 0.45
N SER A 276 7.45 -29.66 0.78
CA SER A 276 8.80 -29.98 1.26
C SER A 276 8.79 -30.32 2.75
#